data_8ea27f3a2e44483424fa85b4b3a2fd4f
#
_entry.id   8ea27f3a2e44483424fa85b4b3a2fd4f
#
_cell.length_a   1.000
_cell.length_b   1.000
_cell.length_c   1.000
_cell.angle_alpha   90.00
_cell.angle_beta   90.00
_cell.angle_gamma   90.00
#
_symmetry.space_group_name_H-M   'P 1'
#
loop_
_entity.id
_entity.type
_entity.pdbx_description
1 polymer ?
#
loop_
_entity_poly.entity_id
_entity_poly.type
_entity_poly.pdbx_seq_one_letter_code
_entity_poly.pdbx_strand_id
1 'polypeptide(L)'
;MKLLHGPVAIPVFTLLVAVGALASGTPARAESPTPPGAKKPTGIEIVAELTPPVRAHPFSEQDLAGYVMVYFKDETHSAYLAISRDGHTFTDVNGGEPVFEGRLLAEQKGVRDPHLTRGPDGAFYLAMTDLHIYGDRAGFRSTRWERPEEKYGWGNNRALVLMKSWDLIHWTHAVFRVDLAFPELGDIDCSWAPETTYDPIQQRMMVYFTIRYQNKNANLYWAYADEAFTKLVTTPRMIPNIGGIDGDLTHVGGQWHLFYVGGAKILHAVSDRINDGFVAETRRIDPESKATEAPNVFRRLGTDTYVLMYDVYGAKPHNMGFSETRDFITYRDLGHFNEGVMRGTNFERPKHGAVSYLTLAELKAVAAHWKVPLDLD
;
A
#
# COMPACT_ATOMS: atom_id res chain seq x y z
N MET A 1 -41.76 -34.88 25.41
CA MET A 1 -41.24 -33.55 25.74
C MET A 1 -40.47 -33.07 24.53
N LYS A 2 -41.12 -32.27 23.67
CA LYS A 2 -40.59 -31.78 22.40
C LYS A 2 -39.92 -30.42 22.65
N LEU A 3 -38.62 -30.33 22.39
CA LEU A 3 -37.89 -29.04 22.36
C LEU A 3 -37.84 -28.57 20.90
N LEU A 4 -38.49 -27.43 20.65
CA LEU A 4 -38.50 -26.70 19.39
C LEU A 4 -37.23 -25.82 19.35
N HIS A 5 -36.43 -26.00 18.32
CA HIS A 5 -35.37 -25.04 17.97
C HIS A 5 -35.91 -24.14 16.87
N GLY A 6 -36.09 -22.87 17.22
CA GLY A 6 -36.42 -21.82 16.25
C GLY A 6 -35.13 -21.21 15.67
N PRO A 7 -35.15 -20.67 14.43
CA PRO A 7 -33.98 -20.09 13.79
C PRO A 7 -33.70 -18.70 14.34
N VAL A 8 -32.41 -18.45 14.63
CA VAL A 8 -31.89 -17.13 14.99
C VAL A 8 -31.74 -16.32 13.71
N ALA A 9 -32.50 -15.25 13.58
CA ALA A 9 -32.40 -14.28 12.50
C ALA A 9 -31.25 -13.30 12.78
N ILE A 10 -30.33 -13.17 11.84
CA ILE A 10 -29.27 -12.16 11.84
C ILE A 10 -29.84 -10.87 11.22
N PRO A 11 -29.74 -9.70 11.85
CA PRO A 11 -30.26 -8.48 11.27
C PRO A 11 -29.37 -7.98 10.11
N VAL A 12 -29.98 -7.82 8.95
CA VAL A 12 -29.42 -7.08 7.81
C VAL A 12 -29.52 -5.59 8.12
N PHE A 13 -28.40 -4.91 8.26
CA PHE A 13 -28.35 -3.46 8.36
C PHE A 13 -28.49 -2.83 6.97
N THR A 14 -29.68 -2.32 6.68
CA THR A 14 -29.94 -1.47 5.52
C THR A 14 -29.49 -0.03 5.86
N LEU A 15 -28.47 0.46 5.16
CA LEU A 15 -27.98 1.84 5.29
C LEU A 15 -28.88 2.76 4.45
N LEU A 16 -29.77 3.53 5.09
CA LEU A 16 -30.53 4.60 4.44
C LEU A 16 -29.62 5.82 4.25
N VAL A 17 -29.36 6.19 3.00
CA VAL A 17 -28.71 7.46 2.65
C VAL A 17 -29.79 8.51 2.44
N ALA A 18 -29.86 9.48 3.34
CA ALA A 18 -30.69 10.68 3.18
C ALA A 18 -29.97 11.69 2.26
N VAL A 19 -30.60 12.00 1.12
CA VAL A 19 -30.20 13.06 0.22
C VAL A 19 -30.79 14.38 0.71
N GLY A 20 -29.94 15.28 1.18
CA GLY A 20 -30.29 16.67 1.45
C GLY A 20 -29.60 17.58 0.45
N ALA A 21 -30.34 18.13 -0.50
CA ALA A 21 -29.87 19.17 -1.39
C ALA A 21 -30.01 20.54 -0.74
N LEU A 22 -28.94 21.33 -0.66
CA LEU A 22 -28.97 22.77 -0.56
C LEU A 22 -27.84 23.36 -1.40
N ALA A 23 -28.26 24.04 -2.44
CA ALA A 23 -27.42 24.84 -3.31
C ALA A 23 -27.08 26.18 -2.64
N SER A 24 -25.81 26.53 -2.60
CA SER A 24 -25.36 27.93 -2.51
C SER A 24 -24.12 28.08 -3.36
N GLY A 25 -24.28 28.76 -4.49
CA GLY A 25 -23.21 29.04 -5.43
C GLY A 25 -22.26 30.10 -4.88
N THR A 26 -20.96 29.77 -4.98
CA THR A 26 -19.88 30.75 -4.90
C THR A 26 -19.23 30.82 -6.30
N PRO A 27 -18.90 32.02 -6.82
CA PRO A 27 -18.41 32.13 -8.17
C PRO A 27 -17.01 31.53 -8.30
N ALA A 28 -16.81 30.71 -9.35
CA ALA A 28 -15.54 30.16 -9.74
C ALA A 28 -14.53 31.30 -10.01
N ARG A 29 -13.42 31.28 -9.30
CA ARG A 29 -12.26 32.14 -9.57
C ARG A 29 -11.63 31.63 -10.87
N ALA A 30 -11.65 32.45 -11.90
CA ALA A 30 -11.01 32.15 -13.17
C ALA A 30 -9.52 31.91 -12.96
N GLU A 31 -9.04 30.73 -13.33
CA GLU A 31 -7.61 30.43 -13.39
C GLU A 31 -6.99 31.25 -14.50
N SER A 32 -5.93 31.99 -14.18
CA SER A 32 -5.11 32.69 -15.17
C SER A 32 -4.42 31.66 -16.06
N PRO A 33 -4.39 31.85 -17.39
CA PRO A 33 -3.74 30.91 -18.29
C PRO A 33 -2.23 30.88 -18.03
N THR A 34 -1.73 29.68 -17.73
CA THR A 34 -0.30 29.39 -17.61
C THR A 34 0.39 29.70 -18.96
N PRO A 35 1.52 30.38 -18.98
CA PRO A 35 2.22 30.67 -20.24
C PRO A 35 2.69 29.37 -20.91
N PRO A 36 2.58 29.25 -22.23
CA PRO A 36 3.03 28.09 -22.99
C PRO A 36 4.56 28.02 -22.95
N GLY A 37 5.12 27.00 -22.28
CA GLY A 37 6.55 26.74 -22.30
C GLY A 37 7.22 26.24 -21.03
N ALA A 38 6.58 26.27 -19.88
CA ALA A 38 7.09 25.61 -18.68
C ALA A 38 6.79 24.11 -18.78
N LYS A 39 7.79 23.28 -19.15
CA LYS A 39 7.70 21.83 -18.95
C LYS A 39 7.40 21.64 -17.46
N LYS A 40 6.22 21.06 -17.12
CA LYS A 40 5.99 20.52 -15.77
C LYS A 40 7.20 19.67 -15.42
N PRO A 41 7.70 19.68 -14.15
CA PRO A 41 8.68 18.67 -13.75
C PRO A 41 8.07 17.34 -14.13
N THR A 42 8.75 16.61 -14.98
CA THR A 42 8.32 15.30 -15.45
C THR A 42 8.32 14.41 -14.22
N GLY A 43 7.21 13.77 -13.92
CA GLY A 43 7.13 12.73 -12.92
C GLY A 43 8.17 11.63 -13.15
N ILE A 44 7.85 10.43 -12.78
CA ILE A 44 8.70 9.26 -13.09
C ILE A 44 8.84 9.05 -14.60
N GLU A 45 9.93 8.41 -14.99
CA GLU A 45 10.17 7.94 -16.36
C GLU A 45 10.00 6.42 -16.44
N ILE A 46 9.11 5.95 -17.33
CA ILE A 46 8.97 4.51 -17.59
C ILE A 46 9.99 4.13 -18.65
N VAL A 47 10.86 3.17 -18.31
CA VAL A 47 11.93 2.65 -19.14
C VAL A 47 11.73 1.16 -19.43
N ALA A 48 12.24 0.70 -20.58
CA ALA A 48 12.13 -0.71 -20.96
C ALA A 48 13.07 -1.61 -20.11
N GLU A 49 14.20 -1.06 -19.69
CA GLU A 49 15.22 -1.80 -18.94
C GLU A 49 15.92 -0.85 -17.97
N LEU A 50 16.31 -1.39 -16.82
CA LEU A 50 17.06 -0.67 -15.79
C LEU A 50 18.52 -1.11 -15.79
N THR A 51 19.42 -0.16 -15.69
CA THR A 51 20.84 -0.42 -15.45
C THR A 51 21.14 -0.26 -13.96
N PRO A 52 21.63 -1.35 -13.30
CA PRO A 52 22.05 -1.25 -11.90
C PRO A 52 23.14 -0.19 -11.71
N PRO A 53 23.08 0.61 -10.63
CA PRO A 53 24.10 1.59 -10.35
C PRO A 53 25.44 0.90 -10.00
N VAL A 54 26.54 1.48 -10.45
CA VAL A 54 27.87 1.06 -10.00
C VAL A 54 28.07 1.55 -8.57
N ARG A 55 28.26 0.64 -7.63
CA ARG A 55 28.46 0.94 -6.21
C ARG A 55 29.91 0.61 -5.82
N ALA A 56 30.47 1.44 -4.92
CA ALA A 56 31.81 1.22 -4.37
C ALA A 56 31.89 -0.03 -3.46
N HIS A 57 30.77 -0.37 -2.81
CA HIS A 57 30.59 -1.56 -1.97
C HIS A 57 29.15 -2.08 -2.09
N PRO A 58 28.87 -3.30 -1.69
CA PRO A 58 27.50 -3.82 -1.60
C PRO A 58 26.64 -2.91 -0.73
N PHE A 59 25.36 -2.79 -1.09
CA PHE A 59 24.40 -2.03 -0.30
C PHE A 59 24.27 -2.61 1.12
N SER A 60 24.22 -1.73 2.12
CA SER A 60 24.04 -2.10 3.52
C SER A 60 23.09 -1.15 4.26
N GLU A 61 22.56 -1.57 5.39
CA GLU A 61 21.73 -0.71 6.26
C GLU A 61 22.48 0.52 6.78
N GLN A 62 23.81 0.47 6.88
CA GLN A 62 24.63 1.58 7.34
C GLN A 62 24.65 2.76 6.35
N ASP A 63 24.28 2.51 5.09
CA ASP A 63 24.17 3.53 4.06
C ASP A 63 22.88 4.35 4.19
N LEU A 64 21.91 3.89 4.99
CA LEU A 64 20.59 4.49 5.10
C LEU A 64 20.64 5.78 5.94
N ALA A 65 20.00 6.84 5.45
CA ALA A 65 20.03 8.17 6.04
C ALA A 65 18.69 8.93 5.98
N GLY A 66 17.65 8.31 5.46
CA GLY A 66 16.32 8.90 5.35
C GLY A 66 15.27 7.89 4.92
N TYR A 67 14.08 8.39 4.69
CA TYR A 67 12.89 7.59 4.42
C TYR A 67 12.17 8.09 3.17
N VAL A 68 11.50 7.16 2.50
CA VAL A 68 10.50 7.43 1.47
C VAL A 68 9.19 6.75 1.85
N MET A 69 8.09 7.49 1.81
CA MET A 69 6.73 6.97 1.98
C MET A 69 6.04 6.99 0.64
N VAL A 70 5.50 5.84 0.22
CA VAL A 70 4.50 5.77 -0.85
C VAL A 70 3.11 5.74 -0.23
N TYR A 71 2.15 6.43 -0.84
CA TYR A 71 0.74 6.44 -0.42
C TYR A 71 -0.17 6.71 -1.62
N PHE A 72 -1.47 6.48 -1.46
CA PHE A 72 -2.44 6.83 -2.51
C PHE A 72 -3.54 7.75 -1.98
N LYS A 73 -4.37 8.27 -2.89
CA LYS A 73 -5.59 9.03 -2.57
C LYS A 73 -6.77 8.51 -3.37
N ASP A 74 -7.94 8.41 -2.73
CA ASP A 74 -9.19 7.99 -3.39
C ASP A 74 -9.65 8.97 -4.48
N GLU A 75 -9.32 10.25 -4.34
CA GLU A 75 -9.76 11.30 -5.26
C GLU A 75 -9.12 11.14 -6.65
N THR A 76 -7.88 10.66 -6.69
CA THR A 76 -7.10 10.55 -7.94
C THR A 76 -6.91 9.12 -8.41
N HIS A 77 -7.08 8.12 -7.53
CA HIS A 77 -6.68 6.73 -7.79
C HIS A 77 -5.27 6.63 -8.36
N SER A 78 -4.36 7.36 -7.73
CA SER A 78 -2.96 7.47 -8.10
C SER A 78 -2.08 7.41 -6.85
N ALA A 79 -0.81 7.05 -7.02
CA ALA A 79 0.10 7.00 -5.89
C ALA A 79 1.09 8.18 -5.89
N TYR A 80 1.61 8.46 -4.71
CA TYR A 80 2.40 9.63 -4.36
C TYR A 80 3.67 9.18 -3.65
N LEU A 81 4.69 10.03 -3.64
CA LEU A 81 5.89 9.84 -2.84
C LEU A 81 6.10 11.03 -1.89
N ALA A 82 6.49 10.74 -0.68
CA ALA A 82 6.96 11.74 0.27
C ALA A 82 8.29 11.28 0.88
N ILE A 83 9.18 12.21 1.15
CA ILE A 83 10.51 11.94 1.72
C ILE A 83 10.66 12.56 3.10
N SER A 84 11.50 11.93 3.93
CA SER A 84 11.75 12.37 5.30
C SER A 84 13.20 12.08 5.71
N ARG A 85 13.75 12.93 6.59
CA ARG A 85 15.05 12.70 7.26
C ARG A 85 14.89 11.95 8.59
N ASP A 86 13.85 12.25 9.31
CA ASP A 86 13.64 11.83 10.71
C ASP A 86 12.64 10.68 10.87
N GLY A 87 11.92 10.31 9.79
CA GLY A 87 10.83 9.33 9.84
C GLY A 87 9.59 9.80 10.60
N HIS A 88 9.48 11.12 10.86
CA HIS A 88 8.33 11.76 11.51
C HIS A 88 7.68 12.82 10.62
N THR A 89 8.51 13.62 9.95
CA THR A 89 8.04 14.72 9.11
C THR A 89 8.34 14.40 7.66
N PHE A 90 7.28 14.27 6.87
CA PHE A 90 7.33 13.90 5.46
C PHE A 90 6.95 15.08 4.57
N THR A 91 7.66 15.23 3.45
CA THR A 91 7.35 16.21 2.40
C THR A 91 7.03 15.49 1.12
N ASP A 92 5.81 15.69 0.58
CA ASP A 92 5.45 15.16 -0.74
C ASP A 92 6.34 15.77 -1.81
N VAL A 93 6.85 14.91 -2.70
CA VAL A 93 7.89 15.31 -3.65
C VAL A 93 7.36 16.10 -4.84
N ASN A 94 6.10 15.90 -5.22
CA ASN A 94 5.50 16.50 -6.43
C ASN A 94 4.48 17.60 -6.09
N GLY A 95 4.55 18.20 -4.91
CA GLY A 95 3.67 19.30 -4.51
C GLY A 95 2.21 18.89 -4.33
N GLY A 96 1.95 17.63 -3.97
CA GLY A 96 0.62 17.07 -3.80
C GLY A 96 -0.03 16.55 -5.09
N GLU A 97 0.71 16.57 -6.21
CA GLU A 97 0.29 15.93 -7.47
C GLU A 97 0.79 14.48 -7.52
N PRO A 98 0.09 13.57 -8.22
CA PRO A 98 0.51 12.18 -8.35
C PRO A 98 1.91 12.03 -8.94
N VAL A 99 2.68 11.08 -8.40
CA VAL A 99 3.94 10.60 -8.98
C VAL A 99 3.66 9.41 -9.91
N PHE A 100 2.74 8.53 -9.49
CA PHE A 100 2.33 7.34 -10.24
C PHE A 100 0.87 7.51 -10.67
N GLU A 101 0.65 8.02 -11.89
CA GLU A 101 -0.69 8.26 -12.40
C GLU A 101 -1.41 6.93 -12.74
N GLY A 102 -2.40 6.54 -11.93
CA GLY A 102 -3.14 5.29 -12.12
C GLY A 102 -3.79 5.16 -13.50
N ARG A 103 -4.23 6.28 -14.06
CA ARG A 103 -4.80 6.33 -15.41
C ARG A 103 -3.84 5.84 -16.51
N LEU A 104 -2.52 6.00 -16.31
CA LEU A 104 -1.48 5.60 -17.26
C LEU A 104 -0.93 4.21 -16.94
N LEU A 105 -0.93 3.81 -15.67
CA LEU A 105 -0.21 2.63 -15.20
C LEU A 105 -1.10 1.38 -15.02
N ALA A 106 -2.42 1.52 -15.00
CA ALA A 106 -3.34 0.43 -14.66
C ALA A 106 -4.37 0.15 -15.75
N GLU A 107 -4.81 -1.10 -15.90
CA GLU A 107 -5.90 -1.48 -16.82
C GLU A 107 -7.21 -0.82 -16.41
N GLN A 108 -7.55 -0.85 -15.11
CA GLN A 108 -8.73 -0.20 -14.55
C GLN A 108 -8.61 1.32 -14.43
N LYS A 109 -7.49 1.92 -14.87
CA LYS A 109 -7.22 3.36 -14.83
C LYS A 109 -7.12 3.94 -13.43
N GLY A 110 -6.74 3.12 -12.47
CA GLY A 110 -6.51 3.51 -11.08
C GLY A 110 -5.58 2.56 -10.38
N VAL A 111 -4.72 3.10 -9.51
CA VAL A 111 -3.88 2.32 -8.60
C VAL A 111 -4.26 2.64 -7.17
N ARG A 112 -4.16 1.62 -6.31
CA ARG A 112 -4.41 1.70 -4.86
C ARG A 112 -3.37 0.87 -4.12
N ASP A 113 -3.38 1.02 -2.81
CA ASP A 113 -2.67 0.16 -1.87
C ASP A 113 -1.19 -0.03 -2.25
N PRO A 114 -0.42 1.07 -2.45
CA PRO A 114 0.96 0.96 -2.88
C PRO A 114 1.85 0.46 -1.75
N HIS A 115 2.70 -0.52 -2.04
CA HIS A 115 3.74 -0.99 -1.13
C HIS A 115 5.11 -0.89 -1.78
N LEU A 116 6.05 -0.23 -1.11
CA LEU A 116 7.41 0.03 -1.56
C LEU A 116 8.43 -0.63 -0.63
N THR A 117 9.15 -1.62 -1.14
CA THR A 117 10.23 -2.28 -0.42
C THR A 117 11.58 -2.04 -1.09
N ARG A 118 12.62 -1.93 -0.29
CA ARG A 118 13.99 -1.94 -0.75
C ARG A 118 14.55 -3.36 -0.70
N GLY A 119 15.01 -3.87 -1.83
CA GLY A 119 15.65 -5.18 -1.92
C GLY A 119 17.10 -5.18 -1.41
N PRO A 120 17.69 -6.37 -1.16
CA PRO A 120 19.09 -6.48 -0.74
C PRO A 120 20.09 -6.06 -1.84
N ASP A 121 19.65 -6.03 -3.10
CA ASP A 121 20.38 -5.44 -4.23
C ASP A 121 20.41 -3.92 -4.17
N GLY A 122 19.55 -3.31 -3.32
CA GLY A 122 19.37 -1.89 -3.17
C GLY A 122 18.40 -1.27 -4.18
N ALA A 123 17.72 -2.08 -5.01
CA ALA A 123 16.62 -1.60 -5.83
C ALA A 123 15.34 -1.39 -5.01
N PHE A 124 14.45 -0.58 -5.55
CA PHE A 124 13.10 -0.37 -5.03
C PHE A 124 12.10 -1.21 -5.83
N TYR A 125 11.23 -1.90 -5.11
CA TYR A 125 10.18 -2.76 -5.63
C TYR A 125 8.84 -2.20 -5.18
N LEU A 126 8.03 -1.72 -6.12
CA LEU A 126 6.72 -1.14 -5.87
C LEU A 126 5.64 -2.06 -6.45
N ALA A 127 4.71 -2.49 -5.60
CA ALA A 127 3.53 -3.21 -6.02
C ALA A 127 2.26 -2.41 -5.65
N MET A 128 1.25 -2.46 -6.53
CA MET A 128 -0.01 -1.72 -6.34
C MET A 128 -1.18 -2.56 -6.83
N THR A 129 -2.35 -2.34 -6.24
CA THR A 129 -3.63 -2.87 -6.73
C THR A 129 -4.05 -2.13 -8.00
N ASP A 130 -4.34 -2.84 -9.08
CA ASP A 130 -4.98 -2.27 -10.27
C ASP A 130 -6.49 -2.18 -10.02
N LEU A 131 -6.95 -1.04 -9.53
CA LEU A 131 -8.37 -0.83 -9.20
C LEU A 131 -8.74 0.65 -9.20
N HIS A 132 -9.84 1.00 -9.86
CA HIS A 132 -10.47 2.33 -9.75
C HIS A 132 -11.91 2.19 -9.25
N ILE A 133 -12.19 2.53 -7.99
CA ILE A 133 -13.51 2.34 -7.38
C ILE A 133 -14.59 3.29 -7.91
N TYR A 134 -14.22 4.38 -8.57
CA TYR A 134 -15.10 5.37 -9.21
C TYR A 134 -14.93 5.42 -10.73
N GLY A 135 -14.46 4.34 -11.35
CA GLY A 135 -14.16 4.32 -12.78
C GLY A 135 -15.36 4.55 -13.69
N ASP A 136 -16.56 4.20 -13.25
CA ASP A 136 -17.83 4.54 -13.90
C ASP A 136 -18.09 6.06 -13.90
N ARG A 137 -17.93 6.70 -12.74
CA ARG A 137 -18.10 8.16 -12.60
C ARG A 137 -17.05 8.95 -13.35
N ALA A 138 -15.85 8.40 -13.45
CA ALA A 138 -14.73 8.97 -14.20
C ALA A 138 -14.83 8.72 -15.72
N GLY A 139 -15.82 7.96 -16.19
CA GLY A 139 -16.03 7.65 -17.59
C GLY A 139 -15.07 6.58 -18.16
N PHE A 140 -14.37 5.84 -17.31
CA PHE A 140 -13.44 4.80 -17.75
C PHE A 140 -14.14 3.46 -18.05
N ARG A 141 -15.35 3.26 -17.54
CA ARG A 141 -16.20 2.10 -17.81
C ARG A 141 -17.68 2.47 -17.62
N SER A 142 -18.57 1.65 -18.18
CA SER A 142 -20.02 1.85 -18.09
C SER A 142 -20.66 1.19 -16.87
N THR A 143 -19.93 0.32 -16.16
CA THR A 143 -20.39 -0.42 -14.99
C THR A 143 -19.62 0.00 -13.75
N ARG A 144 -20.24 -0.11 -12.57
CA ARG A 144 -19.61 0.25 -11.30
C ARG A 144 -18.29 -0.51 -11.06
N TRP A 145 -18.24 -1.76 -11.42
CA TRP A 145 -17.08 -2.63 -11.29
C TRP A 145 -16.69 -3.25 -12.63
N GLU A 146 -15.49 -3.76 -12.74
CA GLU A 146 -15.01 -4.48 -13.92
C GLU A 146 -15.88 -5.70 -14.23
N ARG A 147 -16.39 -6.38 -13.18
CA ARG A 147 -17.26 -7.55 -13.27
C ARG A 147 -18.50 -7.39 -12.37
N PRO A 148 -19.60 -8.14 -12.60
CA PRO A 148 -20.83 -8.02 -11.82
C PRO A 148 -20.61 -8.13 -10.31
N GLU A 149 -21.06 -7.13 -9.54
CA GLU A 149 -20.89 -7.07 -8.08
C GLU A 149 -21.58 -8.23 -7.36
N GLU A 150 -22.69 -8.69 -7.89
CA GLU A 150 -23.50 -9.78 -7.31
C GLU A 150 -22.69 -11.08 -7.23
N LYS A 151 -21.79 -11.30 -8.18
CA LYS A 151 -20.94 -12.50 -8.25
C LYS A 151 -19.58 -12.27 -7.59
N TYR A 152 -18.94 -11.14 -7.86
CA TYR A 152 -17.54 -10.90 -7.52
C TYR A 152 -17.35 -9.92 -6.36
N GLY A 153 -18.42 -9.27 -5.91
CA GLY A 153 -18.39 -8.34 -4.79
C GLY A 153 -17.71 -7.00 -5.07
N TRP A 154 -17.66 -6.21 -4.04
CA TRP A 154 -17.03 -4.88 -4.03
C TRP A 154 -15.55 -4.95 -4.44
N GLY A 155 -15.11 -3.96 -5.21
CA GLY A 155 -13.68 -3.77 -5.51
C GLY A 155 -13.07 -4.88 -6.35
N ASN A 156 -13.87 -5.65 -7.10
CA ASN A 156 -13.34 -6.77 -7.87
C ASN A 156 -12.32 -6.29 -8.92
N ASN A 157 -11.21 -6.99 -8.97
CA ASN A 157 -10.10 -6.75 -9.90
C ASN A 157 -9.35 -8.06 -10.17
N ARG A 158 -8.41 -8.06 -11.12
CA ARG A 158 -7.68 -9.27 -11.50
C ARG A 158 -6.19 -9.03 -11.75
N ALA A 159 -5.75 -7.78 -11.59
CA ALA A 159 -4.39 -7.41 -11.92
C ALA A 159 -3.69 -6.70 -10.75
N LEU A 160 -2.38 -6.80 -10.77
CA LEU A 160 -1.43 -6.05 -9.95
C LEU A 160 -0.58 -5.18 -10.86
N VAL A 161 -0.16 -4.02 -10.38
CA VAL A 161 0.86 -3.20 -11.02
C VAL A 161 2.18 -3.45 -10.32
N LEU A 162 3.20 -3.87 -11.07
CA LEU A 162 4.53 -4.18 -10.57
C LEU A 162 5.54 -3.23 -11.22
N MET A 163 6.39 -2.62 -10.39
CA MET A 163 7.39 -1.65 -10.86
C MET A 163 8.71 -1.81 -10.09
N LYS A 164 9.84 -1.63 -10.77
CA LYS A 164 11.18 -1.66 -10.16
C LYS A 164 11.94 -0.40 -10.54
N SER A 165 12.78 0.09 -9.62
CA SER A 165 13.64 1.26 -9.82
C SER A 165 14.94 1.13 -9.03
N TRP A 166 15.99 1.85 -9.48
CA TRP A 166 17.21 2.02 -8.73
C TRP A 166 17.34 3.39 -8.07
N ASP A 167 16.51 4.36 -8.47
CA ASP A 167 16.66 5.77 -8.10
C ASP A 167 15.35 6.50 -7.79
N LEU A 168 14.20 5.77 -7.84
CA LEU A 168 12.84 6.29 -7.68
C LEU A 168 12.38 7.23 -8.81
N ILE A 169 13.18 7.42 -9.84
CA ILE A 169 12.90 8.29 -10.99
C ILE A 169 12.62 7.44 -12.24
N HIS A 170 13.53 6.52 -12.55
CA HIS A 170 13.42 5.61 -13.69
C HIS A 170 12.83 4.27 -13.23
N TRP A 171 11.73 3.84 -13.86
CA TRP A 171 11.00 2.66 -13.46
C TRP A 171 10.73 1.73 -14.64
N THR A 172 10.92 0.43 -14.44
CA THR A 172 10.20 -0.56 -15.25
C THR A 172 8.77 -0.66 -14.76
N HIS A 173 7.85 -1.11 -15.64
CA HIS A 173 6.43 -1.18 -15.33
C HIS A 173 5.80 -2.40 -16.01
N ALA A 174 4.95 -3.10 -15.27
CA ALA A 174 4.12 -4.17 -15.79
C ALA A 174 2.75 -4.19 -15.11
N VAL A 175 1.70 -4.41 -15.89
CA VAL A 175 0.39 -4.82 -15.38
C VAL A 175 0.32 -6.33 -15.45
N PHE A 176 0.25 -6.99 -14.30
CA PHE A 176 0.28 -8.44 -14.21
C PHE A 176 -1.10 -9.01 -13.91
N ARG A 177 -1.67 -9.73 -14.87
CA ARG A 177 -2.97 -10.39 -14.77
C ARG A 177 -2.84 -11.74 -14.08
N VAL A 178 -3.22 -11.77 -12.79
CA VAL A 178 -3.15 -12.97 -11.93
C VAL A 178 -4.03 -14.10 -12.49
N ASP A 179 -5.24 -13.77 -12.95
CA ASP A 179 -6.19 -14.73 -13.49
C ASP A 179 -5.74 -15.38 -14.81
N LEU A 180 -5.03 -14.64 -15.66
CA LEU A 180 -4.50 -15.15 -16.91
C LEU A 180 -3.22 -15.96 -16.74
N ALA A 181 -2.37 -15.54 -15.79
CA ALA A 181 -1.10 -16.20 -15.53
C ALA A 181 -1.28 -17.53 -14.79
N PHE A 182 -2.32 -17.64 -13.95
CA PHE A 182 -2.57 -18.80 -13.09
C PHE A 182 -4.04 -19.26 -13.18
N PRO A 183 -4.46 -19.82 -14.34
CA PRO A 183 -5.83 -20.27 -14.54
C PRO A 183 -6.26 -21.37 -13.55
N GLU A 184 -5.30 -22.08 -12.95
CA GLU A 184 -5.55 -23.07 -11.89
C GLU A 184 -6.09 -22.48 -10.59
N LEU A 185 -5.94 -21.17 -10.35
CA LEU A 185 -6.61 -20.49 -9.25
C LEU A 185 -8.14 -20.39 -9.44
N GLY A 186 -8.62 -20.60 -10.69
CA GLY A 186 -10.03 -20.47 -11.00
C GLY A 186 -10.51 -19.01 -11.04
N ASP A 187 -11.80 -18.82 -10.76
CA ASP A 187 -12.47 -17.52 -10.90
C ASP A 187 -12.30 -16.68 -9.62
N ILE A 188 -11.16 -16.03 -9.50
CA ILE A 188 -10.85 -15.16 -8.35
C ILE A 188 -11.70 -13.87 -8.40
N ASP A 189 -12.14 -13.37 -7.26
CA ASP A 189 -12.91 -12.12 -7.17
C ASP A 189 -11.99 -10.89 -7.18
N CYS A 190 -10.86 -10.96 -6.48
CA CYS A 190 -9.91 -9.86 -6.39
C CYS A 190 -8.47 -10.35 -6.22
N SER A 191 -7.53 -9.43 -6.49
CA SER A 191 -6.14 -9.47 -6.10
C SER A 191 -5.78 -8.10 -5.52
N TRP A 192 -5.87 -7.96 -4.18
CA TRP A 192 -5.74 -6.66 -3.51
C TRP A 192 -4.47 -6.53 -2.70
N ALA A 193 -4.12 -5.26 -2.45
CA ALA A 193 -3.09 -4.85 -1.52
C ALA A 193 -1.84 -5.73 -1.62
N PRO A 194 -1.16 -5.71 -2.79
CA PRO A 194 0.08 -6.46 -2.95
C PRO A 194 1.19 -5.79 -2.16
N GLU A 195 1.85 -6.58 -1.34
CA GLU A 195 3.03 -6.16 -0.62
C GLU A 195 4.22 -7.03 -1.00
N THR A 196 5.42 -6.55 -0.72
CA THR A 196 6.65 -7.16 -1.18
C THR A 196 7.64 -7.35 -0.04
N THR A 197 8.31 -8.49 -0.03
CA THR A 197 9.43 -8.74 0.88
C THR A 197 10.47 -9.64 0.20
N TYR A 198 11.68 -9.62 0.70
CA TYR A 198 12.73 -10.50 0.20
C TYR A 198 12.81 -11.77 1.04
N ASP A 199 12.77 -12.93 0.38
CA ASP A 199 13.03 -14.22 1.01
C ASP A 199 14.53 -14.50 0.95
N PRO A 200 15.25 -14.45 2.08
CA PRO A 200 16.70 -14.67 2.10
C PRO A 200 17.09 -16.12 1.85
N ILE A 201 16.18 -17.08 2.06
CA ILE A 201 16.42 -18.50 1.83
C ILE A 201 16.34 -18.83 0.34
N GLN A 202 15.29 -18.35 -0.32
CA GLN A 202 15.08 -18.56 -1.75
C GLN A 202 15.82 -17.53 -2.61
N GLN A 203 16.36 -16.47 -2.00
CA GLN A 203 17.03 -15.34 -2.66
C GLN A 203 16.16 -14.70 -3.75
N ARG A 204 14.88 -14.45 -3.43
CA ARG A 204 13.87 -13.91 -4.35
C ARG A 204 12.98 -12.89 -3.69
N MET A 205 12.49 -11.95 -4.50
CA MET A 205 11.38 -11.10 -4.09
C MET A 205 10.10 -11.92 -4.06
N MET A 206 9.40 -11.87 -2.93
CA MET A 206 8.08 -12.44 -2.72
C MET A 206 7.05 -11.33 -2.74
N VAL A 207 5.96 -11.52 -3.48
CA VAL A 207 4.76 -10.68 -3.44
C VAL A 207 3.68 -11.45 -2.71
N TYR A 208 3.10 -10.86 -1.70
CA TYR A 208 1.94 -11.41 -1.00
C TYR A 208 0.78 -10.41 -1.12
N PHE A 209 -0.42 -10.94 -1.28
CA PHE A 209 -1.60 -10.16 -1.63
C PHE A 209 -2.87 -10.90 -1.25
N THR A 210 -3.96 -10.18 -1.19
CA THR A 210 -5.27 -10.73 -0.84
C THR A 210 -5.96 -11.33 -2.05
N ILE A 211 -6.43 -12.59 -1.94
CA ILE A 211 -7.36 -13.20 -2.89
C ILE A 211 -8.69 -13.51 -2.17
N ARG A 212 -9.79 -13.26 -2.87
CA ARG A 212 -11.15 -13.60 -2.45
C ARG A 212 -11.84 -14.44 -3.53
N TYR A 213 -12.72 -15.34 -3.09
CA TYR A 213 -13.55 -16.20 -3.95
C TYR A 213 -15.01 -16.12 -3.57
N GLN A 214 -15.92 -16.12 -4.56
CA GLN A 214 -17.37 -16.21 -4.39
C GLN A 214 -17.95 -15.16 -3.42
N ASN A 215 -17.35 -13.99 -3.40
CA ASN A 215 -17.67 -12.88 -2.49
C ASN A 215 -17.69 -13.30 -1.00
N LYS A 216 -16.81 -14.22 -0.64
CA LYS A 216 -16.67 -14.77 0.72
C LYS A 216 -15.37 -14.30 1.37
N ASN A 217 -14.87 -15.07 2.33
CA ASN A 217 -13.67 -14.76 3.08
C ASN A 217 -12.45 -14.55 2.17
N ALA A 218 -11.78 -13.43 2.38
CA ALA A 218 -10.51 -13.15 1.78
C ALA A 218 -9.37 -13.76 2.61
N ASN A 219 -8.29 -14.14 1.93
CA ASN A 219 -7.09 -14.69 2.55
C ASN A 219 -5.85 -14.12 1.89
N LEU A 220 -4.74 -14.15 2.63
CA LEU A 220 -3.44 -13.77 2.11
C LEU A 220 -2.81 -14.91 1.31
N TYR A 221 -2.32 -14.58 0.14
CA TYR A 221 -1.58 -15.46 -0.76
C TYR A 221 -0.20 -14.87 -1.05
N TRP A 222 0.74 -15.70 -1.40
CA TRP A 222 2.10 -15.31 -1.75
C TRP A 222 2.60 -16.03 -3.00
N ALA A 223 3.47 -15.38 -3.74
CA ALA A 223 4.19 -15.93 -4.89
C ALA A 223 5.53 -15.24 -5.07
N TYR A 224 6.51 -15.89 -5.72
CA TYR A 224 7.76 -15.25 -6.08
C TYR A 224 7.65 -14.49 -7.39
N ALA A 225 8.30 -13.32 -7.44
CA ALA A 225 8.45 -12.53 -8.65
C ALA A 225 9.71 -12.94 -9.44
N ASP A 226 9.77 -12.55 -10.71
CA ASP A 226 11.00 -12.60 -11.50
C ASP A 226 11.97 -11.47 -11.08
N GLU A 227 13.24 -11.57 -11.53
CA GLU A 227 14.28 -10.59 -11.21
C GLU A 227 13.98 -9.17 -11.74
N ALA A 228 13.30 -9.10 -12.88
CA ALA A 228 12.88 -7.83 -13.48
C ALA A 228 11.67 -7.21 -12.76
N PHE A 229 11.02 -7.97 -11.86
CA PHE A 229 9.81 -7.57 -11.14
C PHE A 229 8.66 -7.17 -12.07
N THR A 230 8.44 -7.98 -13.10
CA THR A 230 7.40 -7.77 -14.11
C THR A 230 6.28 -8.79 -14.07
N LYS A 231 6.50 -9.91 -13.38
CA LYS A 231 5.54 -11.01 -13.25
C LYS A 231 5.82 -11.85 -12.01
N LEU A 232 4.79 -12.58 -11.57
CA LEU A 232 4.94 -13.68 -10.63
C LEU A 232 5.32 -14.96 -11.41
N VAL A 233 6.27 -15.73 -10.88
CA VAL A 233 6.81 -16.93 -11.52
C VAL A 233 6.43 -18.24 -10.82
N THR A 234 5.72 -18.15 -9.72
CA THR A 234 5.15 -19.31 -9.01
C THR A 234 3.66 -19.11 -8.81
N THR A 235 2.88 -20.18 -8.88
CA THR A 235 1.45 -20.14 -8.56
C THR A 235 1.25 -19.62 -7.14
N PRO A 236 0.38 -18.61 -6.93
CA PRO A 236 0.07 -18.08 -5.61
C PRO A 236 -0.45 -19.15 -4.65
N ARG A 237 0.09 -19.17 -3.44
CA ARG A 237 -0.27 -20.10 -2.37
C ARG A 237 -0.81 -19.34 -1.17
N MET A 238 -1.86 -19.84 -0.56
CA MET A 238 -2.43 -19.26 0.66
C MET A 238 -1.47 -19.38 1.85
N ILE A 239 -1.33 -18.34 2.65
CA ILE A 239 -0.67 -18.42 3.95
C ILE A 239 -1.61 -19.19 4.89
N PRO A 240 -1.20 -20.36 5.39
CA PRO A 240 -2.09 -21.21 6.19
C PRO A 240 -2.49 -20.54 7.53
N ASN A 241 -3.73 -20.77 7.96
CA ASN A 241 -4.29 -20.33 9.24
C ASN A 241 -4.34 -18.81 9.47
N ILE A 242 -4.08 -18.02 8.45
CA ILE A 242 -4.23 -16.56 8.47
C ILE A 242 -5.36 -16.18 7.53
N GLY A 243 -6.49 -15.78 8.12
CA GLY A 243 -7.63 -15.19 7.37
C GLY A 243 -7.59 -13.69 7.49
N GLY A 244 -7.91 -12.98 6.40
CA GLY A 244 -7.94 -11.52 6.40
C GLY A 244 -7.35 -10.92 5.13
N ILE A 245 -7.05 -9.61 5.22
CA ILE A 245 -6.55 -8.81 4.10
C ILE A 245 -5.35 -7.97 4.55
N ASP A 246 -4.70 -7.30 3.61
CA ASP A 246 -3.68 -6.28 3.82
C ASP A 246 -2.59 -6.78 4.80
N GLY A 247 -1.77 -7.71 4.34
CA GLY A 247 -0.69 -8.24 5.17
C GLY A 247 0.57 -7.38 5.03
N ASP A 248 1.32 -7.17 6.13
CA ASP A 248 2.68 -6.59 6.13
C ASP A 248 3.65 -7.51 6.87
N LEU A 249 4.78 -7.84 6.26
CA LEU A 249 5.79 -8.76 6.80
C LEU A 249 7.07 -8.03 7.18
N THR A 250 7.43 -8.14 8.45
CA THR A 250 8.69 -7.61 8.99
C THR A 250 9.50 -8.74 9.65
N HIS A 251 10.81 -8.83 9.35
CA HIS A 251 11.71 -9.81 9.93
C HIS A 251 12.56 -9.19 11.05
N VAL A 252 12.40 -9.68 12.27
CA VAL A 252 13.10 -9.16 13.45
C VAL A 252 13.49 -10.29 14.38
N GLY A 253 14.73 -10.29 14.87
CA GLY A 253 15.17 -11.25 15.88
C GLY A 253 15.10 -12.71 15.42
N GLY A 254 15.16 -12.98 14.13
CA GLY A 254 15.03 -14.33 13.56
C GLY A 254 13.59 -14.80 13.38
N GLN A 255 12.61 -13.94 13.63
CA GLN A 255 11.20 -14.23 13.44
C GLN A 255 10.56 -13.32 12.41
N TRP A 256 9.56 -13.83 11.69
CA TRP A 256 8.68 -13.09 10.81
C TRP A 256 7.44 -12.65 11.57
N HIS A 257 7.22 -11.35 11.59
CA HIS A 257 6.04 -10.71 12.16
C HIS A 257 5.11 -10.32 11.00
N LEU A 258 3.93 -10.90 10.98
CA LEU A 258 2.87 -10.59 10.01
C LEU A 258 1.82 -9.73 10.70
N PHE A 259 1.65 -8.51 10.20
CA PHE A 259 0.57 -7.60 10.56
C PHE A 259 -0.50 -7.72 9.49
N TYR A 260 -1.76 -7.85 9.86
CA TYR A 260 -2.83 -8.06 8.89
C TYR A 260 -4.19 -7.59 9.43
N VAL A 261 -5.16 -7.45 8.55
CA VAL A 261 -6.51 -7.02 8.92
C VAL A 261 -7.42 -8.22 9.11
N GLY A 262 -7.94 -8.38 10.32
CA GLY A 262 -8.96 -9.35 10.66
C GLY A 262 -10.13 -8.70 11.39
N GLY A 263 -11.35 -8.75 10.81
CA GLY A 263 -12.54 -8.14 11.42
C GLY A 263 -12.43 -6.62 11.62
N ALA A 264 -11.84 -5.91 10.66
CA ALA A 264 -11.63 -4.46 10.69
C ALA A 264 -10.73 -3.97 11.84
N LYS A 265 -9.72 -4.75 12.19
CA LYS A 265 -8.71 -4.50 13.24
C LYS A 265 -7.35 -4.95 12.73
N ILE A 266 -6.30 -4.28 13.16
CA ILE A 266 -4.95 -4.79 12.92
C ILE A 266 -4.66 -5.90 13.94
N LEU A 267 -4.29 -7.05 13.41
CA LEU A 267 -3.88 -8.25 14.15
C LEU A 267 -2.40 -8.55 13.87
N HIS A 268 -1.81 -9.39 14.69
CA HIS A 268 -0.42 -9.78 14.61
C HIS A 268 -0.29 -11.31 14.66
N ALA A 269 0.64 -11.84 13.88
CA ALA A 269 1.03 -13.25 13.91
C ALA A 269 2.54 -13.39 13.79
N VAL A 270 3.11 -14.44 14.34
CA VAL A 270 4.55 -14.67 14.36
C VAL A 270 4.88 -16.07 13.83
N SER A 271 5.97 -16.18 13.07
CA SER A 271 6.51 -17.44 12.57
C SER A 271 8.03 -17.38 12.45
N ASP A 272 8.68 -18.52 12.47
CA ASP A 272 10.08 -18.72 12.06
C ASP A 272 10.23 -18.88 10.53
N ARG A 273 9.13 -18.96 9.79
CA ARG A 273 9.07 -19.10 8.34
C ARG A 273 8.31 -17.94 7.70
N ILE A 274 8.80 -17.49 6.55
CA ILE A 274 8.26 -16.30 5.85
C ILE A 274 6.83 -16.48 5.34
N ASN A 275 6.40 -17.70 5.04
CA ASN A 275 5.16 -17.97 4.31
C ASN A 275 4.29 -19.10 4.91
N ASP A 276 4.62 -19.55 6.09
CA ASP A 276 3.92 -20.66 6.76
C ASP A 276 4.18 -20.62 8.28
N GLY A 277 3.43 -21.44 9.04
CA GLY A 277 3.67 -21.64 10.47
C GLY A 277 3.29 -20.48 11.38
N PHE A 278 2.58 -19.47 10.86
CA PHE A 278 2.17 -18.32 11.65
C PHE A 278 1.22 -18.70 12.79
N VAL A 279 1.55 -18.21 13.97
CA VAL A 279 0.70 -18.29 15.17
C VAL A 279 0.08 -16.91 15.36
N ALA A 280 -1.23 -16.85 15.13
CA ALA A 280 -1.99 -15.60 15.19
C ALA A 280 -2.33 -15.22 16.64
N GLU A 281 -2.17 -13.95 16.98
CA GLU A 281 -2.76 -13.34 18.16
C GLU A 281 -4.20 -12.91 17.87
N THR A 282 -5.07 -13.01 18.86
CA THR A 282 -6.47 -12.55 18.74
C THR A 282 -6.66 -11.11 19.20
N ARG A 283 -5.63 -10.53 19.82
CA ARG A 283 -5.64 -9.18 20.35
C ARG A 283 -5.49 -8.16 19.24
N ARG A 284 -6.36 -7.15 19.22
CA ARG A 284 -6.17 -5.93 18.45
C ARG A 284 -4.89 -5.22 18.92
N ILE A 285 -4.01 -4.84 18.01
CA ILE A 285 -2.74 -4.17 18.34
C ILE A 285 -2.75 -2.67 18.09
N ASP A 286 -3.58 -2.18 17.16
CA ASP A 286 -3.79 -0.74 16.99
C ASP A 286 -4.64 -0.17 18.15
N PRO A 287 -4.43 1.10 18.59
CA PRO A 287 -5.14 1.69 19.72
C PRO A 287 -6.56 2.17 19.39
N GLU A 288 -7.04 1.97 18.17
CA GLU A 288 -8.27 2.56 17.68
C GLU A 288 -9.53 1.87 18.21
N SER A 289 -10.57 2.66 18.39
CA SER A 289 -11.94 2.16 18.64
C SER A 289 -12.73 1.92 17.35
N LYS A 290 -12.28 2.50 16.24
CA LYS A 290 -12.92 2.44 14.92
C LYS A 290 -12.30 1.38 14.04
N ALA A 291 -12.88 1.17 12.86
CA ALA A 291 -12.37 0.23 11.88
C ALA A 291 -11.05 0.70 11.27
N THR A 292 -10.09 -0.22 11.20
CA THR A 292 -8.72 -0.02 10.69
C THR A 292 -8.39 -1.02 9.61
N GLU A 293 -7.47 -0.63 8.70
CA GLU A 293 -6.95 -1.46 7.61
C GLU A 293 -5.50 -1.06 7.29
N ALA A 294 -4.89 -1.72 6.32
CA ALA A 294 -3.62 -1.29 5.72
C ALA A 294 -2.45 -1.13 6.70
N PRO A 295 -2.09 -2.14 7.49
CA PRO A 295 -0.89 -2.04 8.33
C PRO A 295 0.37 -1.97 7.47
N ASN A 296 1.34 -1.16 7.90
CA ASN A 296 2.72 -1.22 7.44
C ASN A 296 3.67 -0.92 8.61
N VAL A 297 4.76 -1.66 8.70
CA VAL A 297 5.73 -1.50 9.78
C VAL A 297 7.09 -1.11 9.25
N PHE A 298 7.64 -0.01 9.75
CA PHE A 298 8.99 0.40 9.46
C PHE A 298 9.79 0.69 10.73
N ARG A 299 11.11 0.48 10.68
CA ARG A 299 12.01 0.75 11.79
C ARG A 299 12.53 2.19 11.70
N ARG A 300 12.64 2.88 12.83
CA ARG A 300 13.38 4.14 12.91
C ARG A 300 14.87 3.86 12.81
N LEU A 301 15.52 4.47 11.83
CA LEU A 301 16.94 4.29 11.57
C LEU A 301 17.78 4.59 12.83
N GLY A 302 18.78 3.75 13.08
CA GLY A 302 19.66 3.88 14.23
C GLY A 302 19.04 3.51 15.59
N THR A 303 17.82 2.95 15.60
CA THR A 303 17.11 2.54 16.83
C THR A 303 16.56 1.13 16.71
N ASP A 304 16.03 0.59 17.82
CA ASP A 304 15.24 -0.62 17.91
C ASP A 304 13.71 -0.36 17.93
N THR A 305 13.29 0.85 17.55
CA THR A 305 11.89 1.28 17.56
C THR A 305 11.25 1.06 16.20
N TYR A 306 10.11 0.39 16.17
CA TYR A 306 9.29 0.13 14.99
C TYR A 306 8.03 0.97 15.07
N VAL A 307 7.63 1.52 13.94
CA VAL A 307 6.40 2.30 13.79
C VAL A 307 5.41 1.45 13.00
N LEU A 308 4.26 1.17 13.58
CA LEU A 308 3.09 0.62 12.91
C LEU A 308 2.24 1.79 12.39
N MET A 309 2.07 1.83 11.09
CA MET A 309 1.20 2.74 10.35
C MET A 309 -0.04 1.97 9.89
N TYR A 310 -1.21 2.59 9.89
CA TYR A 310 -2.47 1.96 9.46
C TYR A 310 -3.51 3.00 9.06
N ASP A 311 -4.49 2.61 8.23
CA ASP A 311 -5.64 3.45 7.90
C ASP A 311 -6.73 3.32 8.95
N VAL A 312 -7.30 4.45 9.40
CA VAL A 312 -8.50 4.53 10.24
C VAL A 312 -9.71 4.86 9.37
N TYR A 313 -10.10 3.91 8.52
CA TYR A 313 -11.17 4.16 7.54
C TYR A 313 -12.56 4.34 8.17
N GLY A 314 -12.73 3.91 9.41
CA GLY A 314 -13.93 4.19 10.21
C GLY A 314 -14.02 5.61 10.76
N ALA A 315 -12.97 6.42 10.65
CA ALA A 315 -12.98 7.84 11.02
C ALA A 315 -13.64 8.71 9.94
N LYS A 316 -14.14 9.90 10.36
CA LYS A 316 -14.66 10.91 9.44
C LYS A 316 -14.12 12.29 9.89
N PRO A 317 -13.30 12.97 9.09
CA PRO A 317 -12.71 12.49 7.84
C PRO A 317 -11.79 11.27 8.07
N HIS A 318 -11.55 10.50 7.01
CA HIS A 318 -10.58 9.42 7.00
C HIS A 318 -9.17 9.96 7.26
N ASN A 319 -8.35 9.20 8.02
CA ASN A 319 -6.96 9.54 8.28
C ASN A 319 -6.12 8.28 8.56
N MET A 320 -4.82 8.40 8.55
CA MET A 320 -3.90 7.37 9.04
C MET A 320 -3.65 7.52 10.53
N GLY A 321 -3.51 6.39 11.22
CA GLY A 321 -3.05 6.29 12.59
C GLY A 321 -1.66 5.69 12.68
N PHE A 322 -0.98 5.96 13.80
CA PHE A 322 0.38 5.50 14.05
C PHE A 322 0.55 5.06 15.49
N SER A 323 1.31 4.00 15.67
CA SER A 323 1.80 3.59 16.99
C SER A 323 3.24 3.11 16.87
N GLU A 324 3.99 3.06 17.99
CA GLU A 324 5.34 2.54 17.99
C GLU A 324 5.52 1.44 19.01
N THR A 325 6.45 0.54 18.71
CA THR A 325 6.80 -0.60 19.57
C THR A 325 8.30 -0.89 19.51
N ARG A 326 8.81 -1.60 20.54
CA ARG A 326 10.16 -2.16 20.54
C ARG A 326 10.16 -3.68 20.71
N ASP A 327 9.03 -4.23 21.11
CA ASP A 327 8.87 -5.64 21.51
C ASP A 327 7.74 -6.36 20.78
N PHE A 328 6.99 -5.65 19.90
CA PHE A 328 5.77 -6.13 19.23
C PHE A 328 4.67 -6.63 20.17
N ILE A 329 4.77 -6.29 21.44
CA ILE A 329 3.79 -6.62 22.50
C ILE A 329 3.12 -5.34 23.00
N THR A 330 3.92 -4.31 23.28
CA THR A 330 3.45 -3.03 23.79
C THR A 330 3.53 -1.96 22.70
N TYR A 331 2.40 -1.31 22.44
CA TYR A 331 2.31 -0.26 21.44
C TYR A 331 1.98 1.07 22.11
N ARG A 332 2.78 2.09 21.83
CA ARG A 332 2.54 3.46 22.23
C ARG A 332 1.86 4.22 21.11
N ASP A 333 0.70 4.77 21.36
CA ASP A 333 -0.03 5.63 20.41
C ASP A 333 0.78 6.89 20.08
N LEU A 334 0.89 7.19 18.78
CA LEU A 334 1.52 8.40 18.24
C LEU A 334 0.48 9.38 17.68
N GLY A 335 -0.80 9.02 17.72
CA GLY A 335 -1.91 9.80 17.16
C GLY A 335 -2.03 9.69 15.65
N HIS A 336 -2.96 10.46 15.09
CA HIS A 336 -3.22 10.47 13.64
C HIS A 336 -2.26 11.41 12.89
N PHE A 337 -2.19 11.20 11.57
CA PHE A 337 -1.36 12.01 10.67
C PHE A 337 -1.77 13.49 10.73
N ASN A 338 -0.80 14.39 10.90
CA ASN A 338 -0.98 15.84 11.13
C ASN A 338 -1.68 16.23 12.46
N GLU A 339 -2.17 15.28 13.23
CA GLU A 339 -2.81 15.49 14.53
C GLU A 339 -1.93 14.99 15.69
N GLY A 340 -1.06 14.00 15.41
CA GLY A 340 -0.14 13.39 16.36
C GLY A 340 1.34 13.74 16.13
N VAL A 341 2.21 12.75 16.25
CA VAL A 341 3.66 12.87 16.05
C VAL A 341 4.01 12.98 14.57
N MET A 342 3.30 12.19 13.73
CA MET A 342 3.58 12.11 12.30
C MET A 342 3.00 13.30 11.54
N ARG A 343 3.81 13.93 10.68
CA ARG A 343 3.48 15.19 9.99
C ARG A 343 3.75 15.12 8.49
N GLY A 344 2.87 15.76 7.72
CA GLY A 344 3.11 16.15 6.34
C GLY A 344 3.33 17.67 6.25
N THR A 345 4.33 18.13 5.50
CA THR A 345 4.60 19.57 5.35
C THR A 345 3.70 20.22 4.31
N ASN A 346 3.29 19.47 3.28
CA ASN A 346 2.58 19.96 2.09
C ASN A 346 1.49 19.00 1.58
N PHE A 347 1.10 17.99 2.36
CA PHE A 347 0.02 17.07 2.05
C PHE A 347 -0.71 16.62 3.30
N GLU A 348 -1.89 16.07 3.12
CA GLU A 348 -2.74 15.58 4.19
C GLU A 348 -3.53 14.34 3.73
N ARG A 349 -4.05 13.59 4.70
CA ARG A 349 -4.92 12.42 4.50
C ARG A 349 -4.38 11.40 3.49
N PRO A 350 -3.13 10.96 3.64
CA PRO A 350 -2.65 9.82 2.88
C PRO A 350 -3.48 8.58 3.22
N LYS A 351 -3.55 7.63 2.28
CA LYS A 351 -4.19 6.33 2.49
C LYS A 351 -3.23 5.22 2.14
N HIS A 352 -3.37 4.11 2.83
CA HIS A 352 -2.73 2.82 2.61
C HIS A 352 -1.38 2.98 1.89
N GLY A 353 -0.33 3.04 2.64
CA GLY A 353 1.00 3.27 2.11
C GLY A 353 2.04 2.43 2.83
N ALA A 354 3.27 2.59 2.39
CA ALA A 354 4.43 1.94 2.98
C ALA A 354 5.59 2.91 3.11
N VAL A 355 6.45 2.67 4.10
CA VAL A 355 7.68 3.43 4.31
C VAL A 355 8.89 2.55 4.03
N SER A 356 9.76 3.01 3.15
CA SER A 356 11.05 2.40 2.86
C SER A 356 12.19 3.38 3.16
N TYR A 357 13.43 3.02 2.84
CA TYR A 357 14.61 3.74 3.28
C TYR A 357 15.45 4.24 2.12
N LEU A 358 16.10 5.39 2.32
CA LEU A 358 16.98 6.04 1.36
C LEU A 358 18.40 6.18 1.92
N THR A 359 19.39 6.04 1.06
CA THR A 359 20.73 6.57 1.33
C THR A 359 20.71 8.09 1.25
N LEU A 360 21.72 8.75 1.82
CA LEU A 360 21.83 10.21 1.72
C LEU A 360 21.92 10.69 0.26
N ALA A 361 22.61 9.93 -0.58
CA ALA A 361 22.74 10.25 -2.01
C ALA A 361 21.41 10.17 -2.74
N GLU A 362 20.63 9.14 -2.48
CA GLU A 362 19.28 8.96 -3.08
C GLU A 362 18.33 10.04 -2.58
N LEU A 363 18.32 10.34 -1.29
CA LEU A 363 17.50 11.40 -0.72
C LEU A 363 17.79 12.76 -1.40
N LYS A 364 19.08 13.09 -1.58
CA LYS A 364 19.51 14.29 -2.30
C LYS A 364 19.09 14.27 -3.77
N ALA A 365 19.23 13.13 -4.45
CA ALA A 365 18.85 12.99 -5.86
C ALA A 365 17.36 13.15 -6.07
N VAL A 366 16.54 12.50 -5.24
CA VAL A 366 15.07 12.62 -5.26
C VAL A 366 14.67 14.07 -4.98
N ALA A 367 15.19 14.68 -3.93
CA ALA A 367 14.89 16.07 -3.59
C ALA A 367 15.27 17.05 -4.73
N ALA A 368 16.41 16.84 -5.37
CA ALA A 368 16.87 17.67 -6.47
C ALA A 368 16.00 17.51 -7.73
N HIS A 369 15.59 16.27 -8.07
CA HIS A 369 14.76 15.98 -9.22
C HIS A 369 13.41 16.71 -9.13
N TRP A 370 12.73 16.59 -7.99
CA TRP A 370 11.43 17.23 -7.75
C TRP A 370 11.52 18.64 -7.18
N LYS A 371 12.73 19.18 -6.96
CA LYS A 371 12.96 20.51 -6.37
C LYS A 371 12.35 20.67 -4.98
N VAL A 372 12.40 19.62 -4.20
CA VAL A 372 11.95 19.65 -2.79
C VAL A 372 13.02 20.34 -1.95
N PRO A 373 12.67 21.38 -1.19
CA PRO A 373 13.59 21.94 -0.23
C PRO A 373 13.75 20.94 0.93
N LEU A 374 14.96 20.44 1.10
CA LEU A 374 15.34 19.62 2.25
C LEU A 374 16.43 20.36 3.02
N ASP A 375 16.21 20.48 4.32
CA ASP A 375 17.29 20.81 5.25
C ASP A 375 18.13 19.54 5.41
N LEU A 376 19.35 19.60 4.90
CA LEU A 376 20.27 18.47 4.84
C LEU A 376 21.46 18.64 5.78
N ASP A 377 21.50 19.72 6.57
CA ASP A 377 22.54 20.03 7.54
C ASP A 377 22.33 19.33 8.90
#